data_a045446d576e8e55daab056f304c0d68
#
_entry.id   a045446d576e8e55daab056f304c0d68
#
_cell.length_a   1.000
_cell.length_b   1.000
_cell.length_c   1.000
_cell.angle_alpha   90.00
_cell.angle_beta   90.00
_cell.angle_gamma   90.00
#
_symmetry.space_group_name_H-M   'P 1'
#
loop_
_entity.id
_entity.type
_entity.pdbx_description
1 polymer ?
#
loop_
_entity_poly.entity_id
_entity_poly.type
_entity_poly.pdbx_seq_one_letter_code
_entity_poly.pdbx_strand_id
1 'polypeptide(L)'
;IRVASDGKGVDTNVQHSMNPFDEIAVEEAVRMRERNKDAIKRITAVTAGPAKSQDVLRTALAMGADDAIHVEVPGPIEPLAVSKILRAIVDKEASSDEIGLVLLGKQAIDDDASQTGQMLAGLLKWPQATFASKVELEGKGDKGDKVTVTREVDGGLAVVETHVPLVLTTDLRLNEPRYASLPNIMKAKKKKVVKYSVADLGLEKDIEPRLETLKVSEPPQRQGGAKVENVDELISKLKETGRI
;
A
#
# COMPACT_ATOMS: atom_id res chain seq x y z
N ILE A 1 11.74 5.46 -14.92
CA ILE A 1 12.70 5.52 -13.79
C ILE A 1 14.10 5.54 -14.41
N ARG A 2 14.98 6.41 -13.90
CA ARG A 2 16.37 6.52 -14.36
C ARG A 2 17.28 6.38 -13.15
N VAL A 3 18.45 5.77 -13.37
CA VAL A 3 19.50 5.72 -12.36
C VAL A 3 20.04 7.14 -12.13
N ALA A 4 20.20 7.53 -10.88
CA ALA A 4 20.81 8.82 -10.54
C ALA A 4 22.27 8.88 -11.01
N SER A 5 22.78 10.09 -11.24
CA SER A 5 24.12 10.29 -11.80
C SER A 5 25.24 9.74 -10.92
N ASP A 6 25.01 9.60 -9.62
CA ASP A 6 25.94 9.02 -8.64
C ASP A 6 25.91 7.48 -8.61
N GLY A 7 24.95 6.85 -9.31
CA GLY A 7 24.76 5.41 -9.32
C GLY A 7 24.31 4.80 -7.97
N LYS A 8 23.93 5.61 -7.00
CA LYS A 8 23.51 5.17 -5.66
C LYS A 8 22.00 5.25 -5.41
N GLY A 9 21.24 5.68 -6.40
CA GLY A 9 19.79 5.82 -6.29
C GLY A 9 19.12 5.97 -7.64
N VAL A 10 17.86 6.36 -7.61
CA VAL A 10 17.04 6.70 -8.78
C VAL A 10 16.78 8.21 -8.79
N ASP A 11 16.54 8.76 -10.00
CA ASP A 11 16.17 10.16 -10.14
C ASP A 11 14.80 10.40 -9.48
N THR A 12 14.77 11.22 -8.43
CA THR A 12 13.57 11.58 -7.67
C THR A 12 12.85 12.81 -8.24
N ASN A 13 13.42 13.48 -9.25
CA ASN A 13 12.79 14.64 -9.87
C ASN A 13 11.75 14.23 -10.94
N VAL A 14 10.83 13.38 -10.55
CA VAL A 14 9.76 12.84 -11.39
C VAL A 14 8.40 13.16 -10.78
N GLN A 15 7.33 12.94 -11.54
CA GLN A 15 5.98 13.00 -11.04
C GLN A 15 5.72 11.76 -10.17
N HIS A 16 5.17 11.98 -8.98
CA HIS A 16 4.74 10.90 -8.10
C HIS A 16 3.30 10.49 -8.44
N SER A 17 3.03 9.21 -8.39
CA SER A 17 1.70 8.62 -8.53
C SER A 17 1.41 7.70 -7.34
N MET A 18 0.15 7.43 -7.08
CA MET A 18 -0.23 6.46 -6.06
C MET A 18 0.24 5.07 -6.47
N ASN A 19 0.74 4.30 -5.51
CA ASN A 19 1.05 2.90 -5.72
C ASN A 19 -0.22 2.13 -6.11
N PRO A 20 -0.20 1.32 -7.19
CA PRO A 20 -1.40 0.63 -7.68
C PRO A 20 -2.10 -0.24 -6.62
N PHE A 21 -1.36 -0.88 -5.72
CA PHE A 21 -1.96 -1.67 -4.65
C PHE A 21 -2.63 -0.80 -3.59
N ASP A 22 -2.14 0.42 -3.36
CA ASP A 22 -2.79 1.38 -2.46
C ASP A 22 -4.03 2.02 -3.11
N GLU A 23 -4.07 2.17 -4.44
CA GLU A 23 -5.31 2.54 -5.14
C GLU A 23 -6.42 1.51 -4.89
N ILE A 24 -6.08 0.22 -4.90
CA ILE A 24 -7.00 -0.88 -4.57
C ILE A 24 -7.46 -0.77 -3.11
N ALA A 25 -6.57 -0.42 -2.19
CA ALA A 25 -6.92 -0.23 -0.78
C ALA A 25 -7.90 0.94 -0.58
N VAL A 26 -7.66 2.07 -1.24
CA VAL A 26 -8.57 3.23 -1.22
C VAL A 26 -9.93 2.87 -1.82
N GLU A 27 -9.95 2.18 -2.96
CA GLU A 27 -11.17 1.71 -3.59
C GLU A 27 -11.96 0.78 -2.66
N GLU A 28 -11.28 -0.17 -2.00
CA GLU A 28 -11.95 -1.08 -1.08
C GLU A 28 -12.56 -0.36 0.11
N ALA A 29 -11.85 0.60 0.70
CA ALA A 29 -12.40 1.42 1.78
C ALA A 29 -13.70 2.14 1.36
N VAL A 30 -13.72 2.69 0.14
CA VAL A 30 -14.90 3.36 -0.42
C VAL A 30 -16.03 2.36 -0.69
N ARG A 31 -15.74 1.20 -1.27
CA ARG A 31 -16.73 0.13 -1.52
C ARG A 31 -17.29 -0.45 -0.23
N MET A 32 -16.46 -0.66 0.79
CA MET A 32 -16.93 -1.10 2.12
C MET A 32 -17.92 -0.09 2.71
N ARG A 33 -17.64 1.20 2.62
CA ARG A 33 -18.57 2.25 3.04
C ARG A 33 -19.86 2.26 2.22
N GLU A 34 -19.79 2.05 0.91
CA GLU A 34 -20.96 1.99 0.03
C GLU A 34 -21.85 0.79 0.35
N ARG A 35 -21.25 -0.36 0.69
CA ARG A 35 -21.96 -1.57 1.10
C ARG A 35 -22.57 -1.45 2.49
N ASN A 36 -21.89 -0.77 3.42
CA ASN A 36 -22.32 -0.62 4.80
C ASN A 36 -22.04 0.80 5.33
N LYS A 37 -22.97 1.71 5.05
CA LYS A 37 -22.83 3.14 5.37
C LYS A 37 -22.77 3.42 6.88
N ASP A 38 -23.35 2.56 7.69
CA ASP A 38 -23.37 2.74 9.15
C ASP A 38 -22.05 2.27 9.80
N ALA A 39 -21.33 1.37 9.13
CA ALA A 39 -20.07 0.82 9.64
C ALA A 39 -18.86 1.75 9.37
N ILE A 40 -18.77 2.33 8.18
CA ILE A 40 -17.62 3.15 7.80
C ILE A 40 -18.02 4.63 7.73
N LYS A 41 -17.76 5.34 8.81
CA LYS A 41 -18.16 6.76 8.94
C LYS A 41 -17.19 7.70 8.26
N ARG A 42 -15.88 7.39 8.30
CA ARG A 42 -14.80 8.26 7.81
C ARG A 42 -13.69 7.45 7.17
N ILE A 43 -13.14 7.96 6.09
CA ILE A 43 -11.98 7.40 5.37
C ILE A 43 -10.90 8.47 5.32
N THR A 44 -9.77 8.22 5.97
CA THR A 44 -8.61 9.11 5.98
C THR A 44 -7.47 8.48 5.19
N ALA A 45 -7.02 9.15 4.13
CA ALA A 45 -5.86 8.74 3.36
C ALA A 45 -4.57 9.29 4.00
N VAL A 46 -3.55 8.45 4.12
CA VAL A 46 -2.25 8.83 4.72
C VAL A 46 -1.13 8.55 3.74
N THR A 47 -0.18 9.47 3.61
CA THR A 47 1.09 9.23 2.90
C THR A 47 2.27 9.79 3.68
N ALA A 48 3.41 9.11 3.59
CA ALA A 48 4.68 9.57 4.14
C ALA A 48 5.71 9.69 3.00
N GLY A 49 6.44 10.80 2.96
CA GLY A 49 7.43 11.02 1.92
C GLY A 49 7.73 12.51 1.69
N PRO A 50 8.52 12.84 0.65
CA PRO A 50 8.87 14.22 0.33
C PRO A 50 7.63 15.06 -0.01
N ALA A 51 7.78 16.37 -0.04
CA ALA A 51 6.68 17.30 -0.27
C ALA A 51 5.81 16.98 -1.51
N LYS A 52 6.42 16.45 -2.58
CA LYS A 52 5.72 16.02 -3.81
C LYS A 52 4.77 14.84 -3.59
N SER A 53 5.00 14.00 -2.58
CA SER A 53 4.12 12.85 -2.26
C SER A 53 2.71 13.28 -1.83
N GLN A 54 2.52 14.55 -1.47
CA GLN A 54 1.19 15.09 -1.19
C GLN A 54 0.23 14.98 -2.39
N ASP A 55 0.75 14.95 -3.61
CA ASP A 55 -0.09 14.93 -4.82
C ASP A 55 -0.93 13.64 -4.92
N VAL A 56 -0.41 12.50 -4.43
CA VAL A 56 -1.14 11.22 -4.43
C VAL A 56 -2.40 11.28 -3.56
N LEU A 57 -2.38 12.10 -2.48
CA LEU A 57 -3.55 12.28 -1.62
C LEU A 57 -4.72 12.96 -2.33
N ARG A 58 -4.44 13.80 -3.34
CA ARG A 58 -5.50 14.40 -4.16
C ARG A 58 -6.25 13.37 -4.96
N THR A 59 -5.57 12.31 -5.40
CA THR A 59 -6.20 11.17 -6.06
C THR A 59 -7.09 10.40 -5.08
N ALA A 60 -6.59 10.06 -3.89
CA ALA A 60 -7.40 9.38 -2.87
C ALA A 60 -8.65 10.18 -2.46
N LEU A 61 -8.51 11.49 -2.28
CA LEU A 61 -9.62 12.39 -2.00
C LEU A 61 -10.64 12.45 -3.14
N ALA A 62 -10.18 12.39 -4.39
CA ALA A 62 -11.05 12.38 -5.57
C ALA A 62 -11.75 11.02 -5.77
N MET A 63 -11.14 9.92 -5.34
CA MET A 63 -11.76 8.59 -5.32
C MET A 63 -12.84 8.47 -4.24
N GLY A 64 -12.76 9.24 -3.16
CA GLY A 64 -13.81 9.25 -2.13
C GLY A 64 -13.34 9.30 -0.69
N ALA A 65 -12.05 9.42 -0.42
CA ALA A 65 -11.57 9.68 0.94
C ALA A 65 -12.10 11.02 1.45
N ASP A 66 -12.38 11.10 2.75
CA ASP A 66 -12.92 12.30 3.39
C ASP A 66 -11.83 13.29 3.72
N ASP A 67 -10.74 12.79 4.29
CA ASP A 67 -9.61 13.56 4.78
C ASP A 67 -8.28 12.97 4.28
N ALA A 68 -7.23 13.76 4.43
CA ALA A 68 -5.90 13.37 4.03
C ALA A 68 -4.82 13.90 4.99
N ILE A 69 -3.84 13.07 5.28
CA ILE A 69 -2.69 13.36 6.13
C ILE A 69 -1.40 13.12 5.35
N HIS A 70 -0.53 14.10 5.31
CA HIS A 70 0.81 13.99 4.77
C HIS A 70 1.84 14.08 5.89
N VAL A 71 2.66 13.07 6.04
CA VAL A 71 3.83 13.12 6.91
C VAL A 71 5.05 13.41 6.05
N GLU A 72 5.60 14.61 6.20
CA GLU A 72 6.74 15.04 5.39
C GLU A 72 8.03 14.40 5.89
N VAL A 73 8.66 13.63 5.01
CA VAL A 73 9.96 12.98 5.22
C VAL A 73 10.88 13.38 4.07
N PRO A 74 12.04 13.97 4.35
CA PRO A 74 12.89 14.60 3.30
C PRO A 74 13.66 13.59 2.44
N GLY A 75 13.74 12.31 2.84
CA GLY A 75 14.56 11.29 2.18
C GLY A 75 13.84 9.95 2.04
N PRO A 76 14.54 8.95 1.51
CA PRO A 76 14.02 7.58 1.44
C PRO A 76 13.76 7.04 2.85
N ILE A 77 12.67 6.31 3.00
CA ILE A 77 12.27 5.67 4.25
C ILE A 77 12.07 4.16 4.05
N GLU A 78 12.44 3.39 5.04
CA GLU A 78 12.29 1.93 5.04
C GLU A 78 10.89 1.52 5.54
N PRO A 79 10.41 0.30 5.20
CA PRO A 79 9.09 -0.19 5.62
C PRO A 79 8.82 -0.11 7.13
N LEU A 80 9.85 -0.37 7.97
CA LEU A 80 9.71 -0.25 9.42
C LEU A 80 9.49 1.19 9.87
N ALA A 81 10.18 2.14 9.26
CA ALA A 81 10.01 3.56 9.55
C ALA A 81 8.60 4.03 9.14
N VAL A 82 8.12 3.60 7.95
CA VAL A 82 6.74 3.85 7.51
C VAL A 82 5.74 3.26 8.51
N SER A 83 5.94 2.04 8.96
CA SER A 83 5.04 1.38 9.94
C SER A 83 5.00 2.14 11.28
N LYS A 84 6.12 2.70 11.75
CA LYS A 84 6.18 3.52 12.96
C LYS A 84 5.44 4.85 12.78
N ILE A 85 5.59 5.48 11.61
CA ILE A 85 4.84 6.70 11.24
C ILE A 85 3.34 6.42 11.24
N LEU A 86 2.91 5.35 10.57
CA LEU A 86 1.50 4.97 10.50
C LEU A 86 0.93 4.67 11.89
N ARG A 87 1.69 3.95 12.75
CA ARG A 87 1.30 3.74 14.12
C ARG A 87 1.08 5.06 14.87
N ALA A 88 2.03 6.00 14.78
CA ALA A 88 1.89 7.29 15.46
C ALA A 88 0.68 8.09 14.98
N ILE A 89 0.34 7.98 13.68
CA ILE A 89 -0.89 8.58 13.13
C ILE A 89 -2.13 7.88 13.70
N VAL A 90 -2.14 6.54 13.73
CA VAL A 90 -3.26 5.79 14.32
C VAL A 90 -3.47 6.18 15.79
N ASP A 91 -2.41 6.20 16.59
CA ASP A 91 -2.46 6.58 18.01
C ASP A 91 -2.96 8.03 18.19
N LYS A 92 -2.56 8.93 17.29
CA LYS A 92 -2.96 10.36 17.33
C LYS A 92 -4.42 10.56 16.92
N GLU A 93 -4.86 9.93 15.84
CA GLU A 93 -6.24 10.02 15.35
C GLU A 93 -7.21 9.28 16.26
N ALA A 94 -6.81 8.16 16.87
CA ALA A 94 -7.62 7.41 17.83
C ALA A 94 -7.99 8.21 19.09
N SER A 95 -7.33 9.35 19.35
CA SER A 95 -7.73 10.27 20.42
C SER A 95 -9.03 11.04 20.10
N SER A 96 -9.42 11.12 18.83
CA SER A 96 -10.61 11.82 18.36
C SER A 96 -11.71 10.90 17.83
N ASP A 97 -11.31 9.79 17.20
CA ASP A 97 -12.23 8.83 16.56
C ASP A 97 -11.73 7.40 16.75
N GLU A 98 -12.64 6.44 16.85
CA GLU A 98 -12.27 5.03 16.89
C GLU A 98 -11.84 4.55 15.50
N ILE A 99 -10.58 4.06 15.38
CA ILE A 99 -10.06 3.50 14.15
C ILE A 99 -10.23 1.98 14.20
N GLY A 100 -11.10 1.46 13.33
CA GLY A 100 -11.36 0.02 13.25
C GLY A 100 -10.52 -0.70 12.18
N LEU A 101 -10.16 -0.02 11.09
CA LEU A 101 -9.49 -0.64 9.95
C LEU A 101 -8.34 0.23 9.45
N VAL A 102 -7.22 -0.41 9.17
CA VAL A 102 -6.12 0.18 8.39
C VAL A 102 -5.90 -0.67 7.14
N LEU A 103 -6.11 -0.08 5.98
CA LEU A 103 -5.97 -0.71 4.68
C LEU A 103 -4.72 -0.18 3.97
N LEU A 104 -3.90 -1.08 3.44
CA LEU A 104 -2.71 -0.77 2.66
C LEU A 104 -2.64 -1.70 1.44
N GLY A 105 -1.91 -1.29 0.42
CA GLY A 105 -1.47 -2.21 -0.62
C GLY A 105 -0.60 -3.33 -0.03
N LYS A 106 -0.62 -4.51 -0.63
CA LYS A 106 0.23 -5.63 -0.18
C LYS A 106 1.72 -5.29 -0.22
N GLN A 107 2.11 -4.43 -1.14
CA GLN A 107 3.50 -4.01 -1.37
C GLN A 107 3.55 -2.66 -2.09
N ALA A 108 4.67 -1.97 -2.03
CA ALA A 108 4.98 -0.86 -2.92
C ALA A 108 5.71 -1.40 -4.14
N ILE A 109 5.42 -0.89 -5.34
CA ILE A 109 6.12 -1.30 -6.58
C ILE A 109 7.57 -0.82 -6.64
N ASP A 110 7.97 0.06 -5.71
CA ASP A 110 9.33 0.59 -5.64
C ASP A 110 10.33 -0.42 -5.06
N ASP A 111 9.91 -1.22 -4.08
CA ASP A 111 10.78 -2.14 -3.35
C ASP A 111 10.25 -3.59 -3.28
N ASP A 112 8.98 -3.80 -3.57
CA ASP A 112 8.29 -5.11 -3.48
C ASP A 112 8.49 -5.83 -2.13
N ALA A 113 8.76 -5.08 -1.05
CA ALA A 113 9.17 -5.65 0.23
C ALA A 113 8.03 -6.38 0.97
N SER A 114 6.77 -6.02 0.73
CA SER A 114 5.57 -6.65 1.33
C SER A 114 5.60 -6.74 2.87
N GLN A 115 6.11 -5.72 3.57
CA GLN A 115 6.39 -5.78 5.01
C GLN A 115 5.63 -4.75 5.84
N THR A 116 5.26 -3.60 5.26
CA THR A 116 4.74 -2.45 6.02
C THR A 116 3.50 -2.78 6.83
N GLY A 117 2.51 -3.44 6.22
CA GLY A 117 1.26 -3.79 6.90
C GLY A 117 1.46 -4.76 8.05
N GLN A 118 2.29 -5.78 7.86
CA GLN A 118 2.60 -6.78 8.87
C GLN A 118 3.34 -6.17 10.06
N MET A 119 4.32 -5.29 9.81
CA MET A 119 5.04 -4.56 10.86
C MET A 119 4.09 -3.62 11.61
N LEU A 120 3.20 -2.94 10.92
CA LEU A 120 2.20 -2.07 11.54
C LEU A 120 1.27 -2.87 12.45
N ALA A 121 0.77 -4.02 11.99
CA ALA A 121 -0.08 -4.90 12.80
C ALA A 121 0.63 -5.34 14.09
N GLY A 122 1.91 -5.73 13.99
CA GLY A 122 2.73 -6.08 15.15
C GLY A 122 2.92 -4.91 16.11
N LEU A 123 3.20 -3.70 15.61
CA LEU A 123 3.35 -2.50 16.42
C LEU A 123 2.06 -2.09 17.13
N LEU A 124 0.91 -2.22 16.47
CA LEU A 124 -0.42 -1.93 17.03
C LEU A 124 -0.94 -3.06 17.93
N LYS A 125 -0.34 -4.26 17.85
CA LYS A 125 -0.86 -5.50 18.44
C LYS A 125 -2.29 -5.82 17.96
N TRP A 126 -2.56 -5.52 16.70
CA TRP A 126 -3.81 -5.81 16.03
C TRP A 126 -3.71 -7.08 15.18
N PRO A 127 -4.81 -7.78 14.95
CA PRO A 127 -4.89 -8.81 13.93
C PRO A 127 -4.45 -8.29 12.57
N GLN A 128 -4.03 -9.20 11.70
CA GLN A 128 -3.70 -8.88 10.31
C GLN A 128 -4.36 -9.87 9.36
N ALA A 129 -4.80 -9.38 8.20
CA ALA A 129 -5.20 -10.19 7.07
C ALA A 129 -4.51 -9.64 5.82
N THR A 130 -3.62 -10.42 5.23
CA THR A 130 -2.73 -9.96 4.15
C THR A 130 -3.10 -10.57 2.82
N PHE A 131 -2.76 -9.88 1.71
CA PHE A 131 -3.02 -10.32 0.33
C PHE A 131 -4.51 -10.59 0.06
N ALA A 132 -5.37 -9.70 0.55
CA ALA A 132 -6.82 -9.86 0.45
C ALA A 132 -7.29 -9.75 -1.00
N SER A 133 -8.07 -10.75 -1.45
CA SER A 133 -8.80 -10.75 -2.72
C SER A 133 -10.32 -10.68 -2.54
N LYS A 134 -10.82 -10.82 -1.30
CA LYS A 134 -12.20 -10.56 -0.91
C LYS A 134 -12.25 -10.17 0.56
N VAL A 135 -13.10 -9.20 0.91
CA VAL A 135 -13.31 -8.74 2.30
C VAL A 135 -14.80 -8.62 2.59
N GLU A 136 -15.25 -9.24 3.68
CA GLU A 136 -16.61 -9.18 4.16
C GLU A 136 -16.60 -8.75 5.64
N LEU A 137 -17.15 -7.58 5.94
CA LEU A 137 -17.33 -7.06 7.29
C LEU A 137 -18.76 -7.35 7.75
N GLU A 138 -18.92 -8.07 8.85
CA GLU A 138 -20.20 -8.32 9.51
C GLU A 138 -20.37 -7.33 10.67
N GLY A 139 -21.55 -6.75 10.80
CA GLY A 139 -21.84 -5.77 11.84
C GLY A 139 -21.72 -4.32 11.40
N LYS A 140 -21.45 -3.43 12.35
CA LYS A 140 -21.42 -1.98 12.17
C LYS A 140 -20.00 -1.39 12.16
N GLY A 141 -18.97 -2.26 12.15
CA GLY A 141 -17.57 -1.84 12.26
C GLY A 141 -17.13 -1.58 13.70
N ASP A 142 -17.92 -2.01 14.68
CA ASP A 142 -17.59 -1.89 16.08
C ASP A 142 -16.47 -2.87 16.47
N LYS A 143 -15.77 -2.55 17.56
CA LYS A 143 -14.71 -3.44 18.09
C LYS A 143 -15.26 -4.83 18.40
N GLY A 144 -14.62 -5.84 17.82
CA GLY A 144 -15.02 -7.23 17.94
C GLY A 144 -15.91 -7.73 16.79
N ASP A 145 -16.38 -6.85 15.91
CA ASP A 145 -17.13 -7.26 14.72
C ASP A 145 -16.26 -8.15 13.82
N LYS A 146 -16.86 -9.17 13.28
CA LYS A 146 -16.20 -10.19 12.50
C LYS A 146 -15.85 -9.69 11.10
N VAL A 147 -14.64 -10.04 10.66
CA VAL A 147 -14.19 -9.81 9.29
C VAL A 147 -13.71 -11.11 8.68
N THR A 148 -14.32 -11.49 7.57
CA THR A 148 -13.90 -12.66 6.77
C THR A 148 -13.10 -12.18 5.56
N VAL A 149 -11.89 -12.71 5.39
CA VAL A 149 -10.99 -12.33 4.32
C VAL A 149 -10.54 -13.55 3.53
N THR A 150 -10.78 -13.52 2.21
CA THR A 150 -10.15 -14.46 1.28
C THR A 150 -8.81 -13.88 0.86
N ARG A 151 -7.75 -14.65 1.01
CA ARG A 151 -6.36 -14.27 0.76
C ARG A 151 -5.77 -15.05 -0.41
N GLU A 152 -4.96 -14.39 -1.21
CA GLU A 152 -4.11 -15.05 -2.20
C GLU A 152 -2.90 -15.68 -1.50
N VAL A 153 -2.67 -16.95 -1.76
CA VAL A 153 -1.51 -17.70 -1.24
C VAL A 153 -0.91 -18.55 -2.36
N ASP A 154 0.33 -18.99 -2.17
CA ASP A 154 0.94 -19.91 -3.14
C ASP A 154 0.09 -21.19 -3.23
N GLY A 155 -0.32 -21.51 -4.43
CA GLY A 155 -1.15 -22.69 -4.71
C GLY A 155 -2.65 -22.51 -4.57
N GLY A 156 -3.17 -21.29 -4.26
CA GLY A 156 -4.61 -21.07 -4.24
C GLY A 156 -5.11 -19.93 -3.35
N LEU A 157 -6.21 -20.17 -2.66
CA LEU A 157 -6.88 -19.22 -1.79
C LEU A 157 -6.96 -19.76 -0.35
N ALA A 158 -6.79 -18.87 0.62
CA ALA A 158 -7.04 -19.16 2.03
C ALA A 158 -8.13 -18.22 2.57
N VAL A 159 -9.11 -18.75 3.26
CA VAL A 159 -10.14 -17.95 3.95
C VAL A 159 -9.77 -17.88 5.42
N VAL A 160 -9.69 -16.67 5.95
CA VAL A 160 -9.40 -16.40 7.36
C VAL A 160 -10.52 -15.57 7.96
N GLU A 161 -10.82 -15.83 9.22
CA GLU A 161 -11.74 -15.04 10.02
C GLU A 161 -10.96 -14.29 11.11
N THR A 162 -11.30 -13.05 11.31
CA THR A 162 -10.70 -12.16 12.32
C THR A 162 -11.74 -11.14 12.77
N HIS A 163 -11.31 -10.12 13.49
CA HIS A 163 -12.20 -9.10 14.04
C HIS A 163 -11.57 -7.70 13.97
N VAL A 164 -12.41 -6.68 14.06
CA VAL A 164 -12.03 -5.28 14.24
C VAL A 164 -11.43 -5.08 15.66
N PRO A 165 -10.33 -4.31 15.86
CA PRO A 165 -9.58 -3.60 14.83
C PRO A 165 -8.67 -4.51 14.02
N LEU A 166 -8.36 -4.13 12.77
CA LEU A 166 -7.65 -4.98 11.82
C LEU A 166 -6.71 -4.17 10.93
N VAL A 167 -5.51 -4.70 10.66
CA VAL A 167 -4.67 -4.27 9.55
C VAL A 167 -4.85 -5.23 8.38
N LEU A 168 -5.23 -4.69 7.23
CA LEU A 168 -5.52 -5.44 6.02
C LEU A 168 -4.61 -4.98 4.87
N THR A 169 -3.99 -5.93 4.15
CA THR A 169 -3.27 -5.60 2.93
C THR A 169 -3.97 -6.18 1.69
N THR A 170 -4.05 -5.39 0.63
CA THR A 170 -4.88 -5.68 -0.55
C THR A 170 -4.06 -6.26 -1.70
N ASP A 171 -4.58 -7.34 -2.29
CA ASP A 171 -4.07 -7.92 -3.53
C ASP A 171 -4.74 -7.27 -4.75
N LEU A 172 -4.11 -7.39 -5.92
CA LEU A 172 -4.61 -6.85 -7.18
C LEU A 172 -5.99 -7.42 -7.61
N ARG A 173 -6.35 -8.60 -7.10
CA ARG A 173 -7.62 -9.28 -7.44
C ARG A 173 -8.80 -8.84 -6.59
N LEU A 174 -8.58 -7.98 -5.59
CA LEU A 174 -9.64 -7.54 -4.69
C LEU A 174 -10.69 -6.69 -5.40
N ASN A 175 -10.25 -5.75 -6.20
CA ASN A 175 -11.13 -4.86 -6.95
C ASN A 175 -10.38 -4.17 -8.10
N GLU A 176 -11.14 -3.48 -8.94
CA GLU A 176 -10.64 -2.54 -9.93
C GLU A 176 -10.94 -1.11 -9.45
N PRO A 177 -9.90 -0.27 -9.25
CA PRO A 177 -10.08 1.10 -8.78
C PRO A 177 -10.92 1.95 -9.74
N ARG A 178 -11.80 2.76 -9.19
CA ARG A 178 -12.62 3.69 -9.96
C ARG A 178 -11.83 4.87 -10.51
N TYR A 179 -12.22 5.35 -11.65
CA TYR A 179 -11.75 6.65 -12.13
C TYR A 179 -12.44 7.78 -11.38
N ALA A 180 -11.64 8.74 -10.91
CA ALA A 180 -12.19 9.94 -10.29
C ALA A 180 -12.91 10.81 -11.34
N SER A 181 -14.15 11.19 -11.07
CA SER A 181 -14.89 12.11 -11.92
C SER A 181 -14.31 13.52 -11.86
N LEU A 182 -14.44 14.30 -12.94
CA LEU A 182 -13.97 15.69 -12.97
C LEU A 182 -14.53 16.54 -11.81
N PRO A 183 -15.82 16.47 -11.44
CA PRO A 183 -16.34 17.17 -10.26
C PRO A 183 -15.65 16.76 -8.96
N ASN A 184 -15.32 15.47 -8.79
CA ASN A 184 -14.65 14.98 -7.60
C ASN A 184 -13.18 15.47 -7.53
N ILE A 185 -12.49 15.51 -8.67
CA ILE A 185 -11.14 16.10 -8.78
C ILE A 185 -11.15 17.56 -8.36
N MET A 186 -12.14 18.33 -8.83
CA MET A 186 -12.29 19.73 -8.46
C MET A 186 -12.61 19.94 -6.98
N LYS A 187 -13.42 19.07 -6.38
CA LYS A 187 -13.70 19.08 -4.93
C LYS A 187 -12.44 18.72 -4.13
N ALA A 188 -11.71 17.67 -4.55
CA ALA A 188 -10.49 17.21 -3.91
C ALA A 188 -9.42 18.31 -3.83
N LYS A 189 -9.28 19.14 -4.86
CA LYS A 189 -8.34 20.29 -4.85
C LYS A 189 -8.60 21.28 -3.71
N LYS A 190 -9.85 21.42 -3.26
CA LYS A 190 -10.24 22.34 -2.20
C LYS A 190 -10.15 21.75 -0.78
N LYS A 191 -10.07 20.42 -0.65
CA LYS A 191 -9.97 19.75 0.65
C LYS A 191 -8.63 20.06 1.31
N LYS A 192 -8.65 20.28 2.63
CA LYS A 192 -7.44 20.49 3.43
C LYS A 192 -6.70 19.15 3.55
N VAL A 193 -5.39 19.20 3.40
CA VAL A 193 -4.47 18.10 3.75
C VAL A 193 -3.79 18.51 5.05
N VAL A 194 -3.92 17.70 6.07
CA VAL A 194 -3.21 17.88 7.34
C VAL A 194 -1.75 17.49 7.11
N LYS A 195 -0.82 18.29 7.62
CA LYS A 195 0.62 18.02 7.49
C LYS A 195 1.23 17.82 8.85
N TYR A 196 2.06 16.81 8.95
CA TYR A 196 2.94 16.58 10.09
C TYR A 196 4.38 16.47 9.59
N SER A 197 5.30 16.99 10.37
CA SER A 197 6.71 16.62 10.28
C SER A 197 6.97 15.36 11.12
N VAL A 198 8.11 14.75 10.92
CA VAL A 198 8.57 13.63 11.76
C VAL A 198 8.71 14.04 13.22
N ALA A 199 9.16 15.30 13.47
CA ALA A 199 9.28 15.88 14.80
C ALA A 199 7.92 16.03 15.51
N ASP A 200 6.85 16.38 14.77
CA ASP A 200 5.49 16.45 15.34
C ASP A 200 4.97 15.10 15.85
N LEU A 201 5.60 14.02 15.40
CA LEU A 201 5.30 12.64 15.80
C LEU A 201 6.33 12.07 16.79
N GLY A 202 7.41 12.79 17.08
CA GLY A 202 8.48 12.36 17.99
C GLY A 202 9.30 11.17 17.45
N LEU A 203 9.45 11.06 16.12
CA LEU A 203 10.03 9.90 15.46
C LEU A 203 11.38 10.16 14.79
N GLU A 204 12.07 11.27 15.07
CA GLU A 204 13.29 11.67 14.36
C GLU A 204 14.38 10.57 14.38
N LYS A 205 14.52 9.87 15.49
CA LYS A 205 15.49 8.78 15.64
C LYS A 205 14.99 7.45 15.05
N ASP A 206 13.69 7.33 14.88
CA ASP A 206 13.05 6.08 14.46
C ASP A 206 13.00 5.88 12.94
N ILE A 207 13.19 6.97 12.20
CA ILE A 207 13.17 6.95 10.73
C ILE A 207 14.54 6.92 10.07
N GLU A 208 15.61 6.91 10.87
CA GLU A 208 16.97 6.82 10.33
C GLU A 208 17.13 5.53 9.50
N PRO A 209 17.61 5.63 8.25
CA PRO A 209 17.86 4.46 7.41
C PRO A 209 18.87 3.50 8.06
N ARG A 210 18.60 2.21 7.98
CA ARG A 210 19.48 1.14 8.49
C ARG A 210 20.25 0.46 7.37
N LEU A 211 19.84 0.70 6.12
CA LEU A 211 20.46 0.15 4.93
C LEU A 211 21.09 1.27 4.12
N GLU A 212 22.24 1.00 3.53
CA GLU A 212 22.92 1.87 2.57
C GLU A 212 22.83 1.24 1.19
N THR A 213 22.33 1.99 0.21
CA THR A 213 22.34 1.57 -1.19
C THR A 213 23.73 1.79 -1.77
N LEU A 214 24.43 0.70 -2.02
CA LEU A 214 25.81 0.75 -2.53
C LEU A 214 25.86 1.03 -4.03
N LYS A 215 24.93 0.45 -4.79
CA LYS A 215 24.88 0.59 -6.25
C LYS A 215 23.49 0.33 -6.80
N VAL A 216 23.07 1.16 -7.74
CA VAL A 216 21.90 0.97 -8.59
C VAL A 216 22.35 0.90 -10.04
N SER A 217 21.86 -0.05 -10.79
CA SER A 217 22.12 -0.19 -12.23
C SER A 217 20.84 -0.61 -12.96
N GLU A 218 20.77 -0.27 -14.24
CA GLU A 218 19.68 -0.77 -15.08
C GLU A 218 19.78 -2.31 -15.19
N PRO A 219 18.63 -3.01 -15.21
CA PRO A 219 18.64 -4.45 -15.41
C PRO A 219 19.21 -4.79 -16.79
N PRO A 220 19.94 -5.91 -16.93
CA PRO A 220 20.46 -6.34 -18.23
C PRO A 220 19.29 -6.58 -19.19
N GLN A 221 19.51 -6.23 -20.47
CA GLN A 221 18.50 -6.51 -21.49
C GLN A 221 18.25 -8.03 -21.57
N ARG A 222 16.98 -8.41 -21.49
CA ARG A 222 16.60 -9.81 -21.66
C ARG A 222 16.88 -10.22 -23.11
N GLN A 223 17.70 -11.23 -23.28
CA GLN A 223 17.87 -11.87 -24.58
C GLN A 223 16.70 -12.81 -24.82
N GLY A 224 16.16 -12.82 -26.04
CA GLY A 224 15.16 -13.78 -26.44
C GLY A 224 15.72 -15.20 -26.35
N GLY A 225 14.86 -16.17 -26.07
CA GLY A 225 15.24 -17.58 -26.12
C GLY A 225 15.58 -18.06 -27.55
N ALA A 226 16.20 -19.23 -27.67
CA ALA A 226 16.43 -19.86 -28.96
C ALA A 226 15.10 -20.28 -29.62
N LYS A 227 14.95 -20.00 -30.91
CA LYS A 227 13.85 -20.53 -31.68
C LYS A 227 14.09 -22.02 -31.91
N VAL A 228 13.03 -22.79 -31.89
CA VAL A 228 13.05 -24.24 -32.19
C VAL A 228 12.22 -24.52 -33.44
N GLU A 229 12.55 -25.55 -34.18
CA GLU A 229 11.87 -25.87 -35.45
C GLU A 229 10.59 -26.68 -35.24
N ASN A 230 10.54 -27.49 -34.17
CA ASN A 230 9.41 -28.34 -33.85
C ASN A 230 9.28 -28.61 -32.35
N VAL A 231 8.20 -29.32 -31.98
CA VAL A 231 7.86 -29.64 -30.59
C VAL A 231 8.88 -30.59 -29.95
N ASP A 232 9.41 -31.54 -30.70
CA ASP A 232 10.38 -32.54 -30.20
C ASP A 232 11.69 -31.84 -29.80
N GLU A 233 12.14 -30.88 -30.59
CA GLU A 233 13.31 -30.07 -30.27
C GLU A 233 13.05 -29.19 -29.00
N LEU A 234 11.84 -28.64 -28.87
CA LEU A 234 11.46 -27.88 -27.66
C LEU A 234 11.54 -28.77 -26.41
N ILE A 235 10.95 -29.98 -26.48
CA ILE A 235 10.96 -30.93 -25.37
C ILE A 235 12.41 -31.33 -25.02
N SER A 236 13.25 -31.59 -26.03
CA SER A 236 14.66 -31.94 -25.82
C SER A 236 15.40 -30.80 -25.08
N LYS A 237 15.25 -29.57 -25.55
CA LYS A 237 15.88 -28.41 -24.89
C LYS A 237 15.37 -28.15 -23.47
N LEU A 238 14.07 -28.35 -23.22
CA LEU A 238 13.51 -28.22 -21.88
C LEU A 238 14.06 -29.31 -20.94
N LYS A 239 14.25 -30.55 -21.42
CA LYS A 239 14.89 -31.60 -20.64
C LYS A 239 16.36 -31.31 -20.34
N GLU A 240 17.12 -30.83 -21.34
CA GLU A 240 18.53 -30.42 -21.16
C GLU A 240 18.71 -29.36 -20.13
N THR A 241 17.75 -28.42 -20.03
CA THR A 241 17.76 -27.32 -19.04
C THR A 241 17.12 -27.70 -17.71
N GLY A 242 16.66 -28.93 -17.53
CA GLY A 242 16.04 -29.41 -16.28
C GLY A 242 14.71 -28.73 -15.94
N ARG A 243 13.95 -28.32 -16.96
CA ARG A 243 12.66 -27.67 -16.79
C ARG A 243 11.47 -28.63 -16.81
N ILE A 244 11.67 -29.80 -17.39
CA ILE A 244 10.73 -30.93 -17.42
C ILE A 244 11.49 -32.26 -17.31
#